data_4b28b0e7616d34b2c015c113cc8cdcb6
#
_entry.id   4b28b0e7616d34b2c015c113cc8cdcb6
#
_cell.length_a   1.000
_cell.length_b   1.000
_cell.length_c   1.000
_cell.angle_alpha   90.00
_cell.angle_beta   90.00
_cell.angle_gamma   90.00
#
_symmetry.space_group_name_H-M   'P 1'
#
loop_
_entity.id
_entity.type
_entity.pdbx_description
1 polymer ?
#
loop_
_entity_poly.entity_id
_entity_poly.type
_entity_poly.pdbx_seq_one_letter_code
_entity_poly.pdbx_strand_id
1 'polypeptide(L)'
;MSGYTKLFSSIVDSSVWQESKETKVVWVTMLALKNRYQVVEASLPGLAARAGVTIEECAAALEVLKRPDPYSRSKEYEGRRIEEVEGGWRLLNGEKYRNLLSAEQRLVYKANWQKGYRQRKRKEKE
;
A
#
# COMPACT_ATOMS: atom_id res chain seq x y z
N MET A 1 2.85 4.01 -17.85
CA MET A 1 3.48 4.08 -16.52
C MET A 1 4.63 3.09 -16.45
N SER A 2 5.82 3.58 -16.20
CA SER A 2 7.00 2.73 -16.05
C SER A 2 7.21 2.44 -14.56
N GLY A 3 7.61 1.23 -14.24
CA GLY A 3 7.90 0.82 -12.89
C GLY A 3 7.25 -0.50 -12.53
N TYR A 4 7.58 -0.99 -11.36
CA TYR A 4 7.05 -2.25 -10.87
C TYR A 4 6.94 -2.18 -9.34
N THR A 5 6.11 -3.04 -8.79
CA THR A 5 5.98 -3.23 -7.35
C THR A 5 6.28 -4.68 -7.02
N LYS A 6 7.06 -4.89 -5.97
CA LYS A 6 7.34 -6.24 -5.48
C LYS A 6 6.11 -6.79 -4.76
N LEU A 7 5.71 -7.99 -5.14
CA LEU A 7 4.64 -8.71 -4.48
C LEU A 7 5.24 -9.92 -3.80
N PHE A 8 5.17 -9.97 -2.48
CA PHE A 8 5.74 -11.09 -1.73
C PHE A 8 4.83 -12.31 -1.85
N SER A 9 5.44 -13.47 -2.08
CA SER A 9 4.70 -14.72 -2.22
C SER A 9 3.87 -15.06 -0.99
N SER A 10 4.27 -14.57 0.18
CA SER A 10 3.54 -14.78 1.44
C SER A 10 2.14 -14.18 1.44
N ILE A 11 1.78 -13.37 0.46
CA ILE A 11 0.43 -12.78 0.38
C ILE A 11 -0.66 -13.87 0.36
N VAL A 12 -0.37 -15.01 -0.29
CA VAL A 12 -1.35 -16.10 -0.40
C VAL A 12 -1.59 -16.80 0.94
N ASP A 13 -0.70 -16.59 1.91
CA ASP A 13 -0.83 -17.12 3.27
C ASP A 13 -1.36 -16.08 4.27
N SER A 14 -1.60 -14.85 3.82
CA SER A 14 -2.10 -13.80 4.69
C SER A 14 -3.62 -13.88 4.84
N SER A 15 -4.15 -13.30 5.92
CA SER A 15 -5.58 -13.31 6.18
C SER A 15 -6.39 -12.60 5.11
N VAL A 16 -5.79 -11.64 4.38
CA VAL A 16 -6.49 -10.97 3.27
C VAL A 16 -6.84 -11.94 2.15
N TRP A 17 -6.09 -13.02 2.02
CA TRP A 17 -6.33 -14.01 0.96
C TRP A 17 -7.58 -14.86 1.23
N GLN A 18 -8.11 -14.80 2.45
CA GLN A 18 -9.37 -15.46 2.80
C GLN A 18 -10.59 -14.58 2.53
N GLU A 19 -10.37 -13.34 2.10
CA GLU A 19 -11.44 -12.40 1.79
C GLU A 19 -12.03 -12.66 0.41
N SER A 20 -13.07 -11.90 0.04
CA SER A 20 -13.72 -12.02 -1.27
C SER A 20 -12.73 -11.72 -2.41
N LYS A 21 -13.07 -12.18 -3.61
CA LYS A 21 -12.28 -11.92 -4.81
C LYS A 21 -12.12 -10.41 -5.04
N GLU A 22 -13.19 -9.66 -4.84
CA GLU A 22 -13.19 -8.21 -5.01
C GLU A 22 -12.24 -7.54 -4.03
N THR A 23 -12.24 -7.97 -2.77
CA THR A 23 -11.34 -7.44 -1.75
C THR A 23 -9.89 -7.74 -2.11
N LYS A 24 -9.59 -8.97 -2.54
CA LYS A 24 -8.23 -9.34 -2.96
C LYS A 24 -7.75 -8.50 -4.14
N VAL A 25 -8.60 -8.30 -5.14
CA VAL A 25 -8.26 -7.51 -6.33
C VAL A 25 -8.01 -6.06 -5.96
N VAL A 26 -8.86 -5.47 -5.13
CA VAL A 26 -8.67 -4.10 -4.66
C VAL A 26 -7.36 -3.97 -3.89
N TRP A 27 -7.07 -4.92 -3.00
CA TRP A 27 -5.84 -4.91 -2.21
C TRP A 27 -4.59 -4.96 -3.10
N VAL A 28 -4.55 -5.88 -4.07
CA VAL A 28 -3.41 -6.01 -4.99
C VAL A 28 -3.27 -4.74 -5.83
N THR A 29 -4.38 -4.16 -6.28
CA THR A 29 -4.37 -2.91 -7.03
C THR A 29 -3.76 -1.78 -6.20
N MET A 30 -4.13 -1.67 -4.93
CA MET A 30 -3.58 -0.67 -4.03
C MET A 30 -2.07 -0.87 -3.82
N LEU A 31 -1.63 -2.12 -3.67
CA LEU A 31 -0.20 -2.43 -3.57
C LEU A 31 0.58 -1.97 -4.81
N ALA A 32 -0.03 -2.12 -5.99
CA ALA A 32 0.60 -1.69 -7.25
C ALA A 32 0.63 -0.17 -7.39
N LEU A 33 -0.38 0.54 -6.85
CA LEU A 33 -0.54 1.98 -7.03
C LEU A 33 0.12 2.84 -5.95
N LYS A 34 0.44 2.25 -4.80
CA LYS A 34 0.99 3.02 -3.67
C LYS A 34 2.28 3.74 -4.05
N ASN A 35 2.44 4.96 -3.56
CA ASN A 35 3.66 5.72 -3.74
C ASN A 35 4.70 5.37 -2.65
N ARG A 36 5.83 6.06 -2.64
CA ARG A 36 6.90 5.83 -1.65
C ARG A 36 6.46 6.07 -0.20
N TYR A 37 5.39 6.82 0.00
CA TYR A 37 4.84 7.12 1.32
C TYR A 37 3.75 6.14 1.72
N GLN A 38 3.57 5.06 0.96
CA GLN A 38 2.54 4.03 1.16
C GLN A 38 1.12 4.58 0.96
N VAL A 39 0.96 5.63 0.15
CA VAL A 39 -0.34 6.26 -0.10
C VAL A 39 -0.79 5.97 -1.52
N VAL A 40 -2.05 5.57 -1.65
CA VAL A 40 -2.75 5.44 -2.93
C VAL A 40 -3.55 6.73 -3.14
N GLU A 41 -3.13 7.54 -4.09
CA GLU A 41 -3.81 8.79 -4.42
C GLU A 41 -4.86 8.51 -5.49
N ALA A 42 -6.12 8.43 -5.09
CA ALA A 42 -7.22 8.13 -5.99
C ALA A 42 -8.55 8.44 -5.34
N SER A 43 -9.56 8.71 -6.17
CA SER A 43 -10.95 8.77 -5.72
C SER A 43 -11.51 7.33 -5.68
N LEU A 44 -12.64 7.15 -4.99
CA LEU A 44 -13.29 5.85 -4.96
C LEU A 44 -13.65 5.31 -6.35
N PRO A 45 -14.29 6.10 -7.24
CA PRO A 45 -14.55 5.62 -8.60
C PRO A 45 -13.28 5.33 -9.40
N GLY A 46 -12.24 6.14 -9.20
CA GLY A 46 -10.96 5.94 -9.87
C GLY A 46 -10.28 4.65 -9.45
N LEU A 47 -10.30 4.34 -8.16
CA LEU A 47 -9.74 3.09 -7.65
C LEU A 47 -10.54 1.89 -8.16
N ALA A 48 -11.87 1.97 -8.11
CA ALA A 48 -12.75 0.91 -8.60
C ALA A 48 -12.48 0.60 -10.08
N ALA A 49 -12.34 1.64 -10.89
CA ALA A 49 -12.07 1.47 -12.33
C ALA A 49 -10.73 0.75 -12.55
N ARG A 50 -9.69 1.13 -11.82
CA ARG A 50 -8.37 0.52 -11.95
C ARG A 50 -8.34 -0.92 -11.46
N ALA A 51 -9.14 -1.24 -10.43
CA ALA A 51 -9.24 -2.59 -9.91
C ALA A 51 -10.16 -3.48 -10.76
N GLY A 52 -10.96 -2.88 -11.65
CA GLY A 52 -11.90 -3.63 -12.48
C GLY A 52 -13.11 -4.14 -11.72
N VAL A 53 -13.55 -3.41 -10.71
CA VAL A 53 -14.71 -3.76 -9.88
C VAL A 53 -15.72 -2.61 -9.90
N THR A 54 -16.93 -2.88 -9.40
CA THR A 54 -17.93 -1.81 -9.28
C THR A 54 -17.57 -0.88 -8.13
N ILE A 55 -18.14 0.32 -8.10
CA ILE A 55 -17.93 1.27 -7.02
C ILE A 55 -18.38 0.66 -5.68
N GLU A 56 -19.51 -0.05 -5.68
CA GLU A 56 -20.05 -0.71 -4.50
C GLU A 56 -19.12 -1.82 -3.99
N GLU A 57 -18.58 -2.61 -4.91
CA GLU A 57 -17.60 -3.66 -4.56
C GLU A 57 -16.33 -3.07 -3.99
N CYS A 58 -15.86 -1.97 -4.59
CA CYS A 58 -14.67 -1.29 -4.11
C CYS A 58 -14.89 -0.70 -2.72
N ALA A 59 -16.04 -0.05 -2.50
CA ALA A 59 -16.38 0.51 -1.19
C ALA A 59 -16.43 -0.57 -0.10
N ALA A 60 -17.06 -1.72 -0.42
CA ALA A 60 -17.12 -2.84 0.52
C ALA A 60 -15.72 -3.41 0.81
N ALA A 61 -14.88 -3.53 -0.22
CA ALA A 61 -13.50 -4.00 -0.05
C ALA A 61 -12.70 -3.07 0.86
N LEU A 62 -12.82 -1.76 0.66
CA LEU A 62 -12.13 -0.78 1.49
C LEU A 62 -12.58 -0.84 2.94
N GLU A 63 -13.87 -1.08 3.19
CA GLU A 63 -14.36 -1.26 4.57
C GLU A 63 -13.73 -2.47 5.25
N VAL A 64 -13.60 -3.60 4.52
CA VAL A 64 -12.92 -4.79 5.04
C VAL A 64 -11.46 -4.49 5.36
N LEU A 65 -10.77 -3.80 4.47
CA LEU A 65 -9.34 -3.49 4.65
C LEU A 65 -9.09 -2.48 5.79
N LYS A 66 -10.06 -1.64 6.11
CA LYS A 66 -9.96 -0.67 7.21
C LYS A 66 -10.23 -1.30 8.58
N ARG A 67 -10.88 -2.45 8.64
CA ARG A 67 -11.25 -3.08 9.92
C ARG A 67 -10.06 -3.72 10.60
N PRO A 68 -10.05 -3.76 11.94
CA PRO A 68 -9.12 -4.61 12.67
C PRO A 68 -9.26 -6.06 12.23
N ASP A 69 -8.15 -6.78 12.16
CA ASP A 69 -8.13 -8.17 11.76
C ASP A 69 -7.45 -9.01 12.84
N PRO A 70 -8.22 -9.75 13.66
CA PRO A 70 -7.65 -10.56 14.73
C PRO A 70 -6.82 -11.75 14.23
N TYR A 71 -6.99 -12.12 12.96
CA TYR A 71 -6.25 -13.24 12.35
C TYR A 71 -5.00 -12.79 11.62
N SER A 72 -4.71 -11.49 11.60
CA SER A 72 -3.50 -10.98 10.99
C SER A 72 -2.26 -11.43 11.78
N ARG A 73 -1.20 -11.78 11.05
CA ARG A 73 0.09 -12.12 11.66
C ARG A 73 0.73 -10.90 12.31
N SER A 74 0.42 -9.72 11.82
CA SER A 74 0.89 -8.47 12.38
C SER A 74 -0.10 -7.97 13.42
N LYS A 75 0.40 -7.63 14.60
CA LYS A 75 -0.42 -7.02 15.66
C LYS A 75 -0.41 -5.50 15.58
N GLU A 76 0.45 -4.94 14.72
CA GLU A 76 0.51 -3.50 14.51
C GLU A 76 -0.81 -3.02 13.89
N TYR A 77 -1.28 -1.85 14.34
CA TYR A 77 -2.53 -1.25 13.87
C TYR A 77 -3.73 -2.18 14.01
N GLU A 78 -3.69 -3.13 14.97
CA GLU A 78 -4.76 -4.11 15.21
C GLU A 78 -5.04 -4.98 13.98
N GLY A 79 -4.06 -5.14 13.10
CA GLY A 79 -4.20 -5.89 11.86
C GLY A 79 -4.91 -5.13 10.74
N ARG A 80 -5.21 -3.86 10.95
CA ARG A 80 -5.77 -3.02 9.87
C ARG A 80 -4.76 -2.84 8.76
N ARG A 81 -5.21 -2.85 7.52
CA ARG A 81 -4.32 -2.76 6.36
C ARG A 81 -4.24 -1.36 5.78
N ILE A 82 -5.31 -0.58 5.92
CA ILE A 82 -5.36 0.78 5.36
C ILE A 82 -6.01 1.74 6.34
N GLU A 83 -5.75 3.03 6.13
CA GLU A 83 -6.51 4.10 6.75
C GLU A 83 -6.82 5.15 5.69
N GLU A 84 -7.94 5.83 5.85
CA GLU A 84 -8.33 6.91 4.96
C GLU A 84 -7.50 8.15 5.27
N VAL A 85 -6.97 8.79 4.22
CA VAL A 85 -6.22 10.04 4.34
C VAL A 85 -6.75 11.02 3.30
N GLU A 86 -6.35 12.28 3.41
CA GLU A 86 -6.74 13.28 2.43
C GLU A 86 -6.23 12.87 1.05
N GLY A 87 -7.14 12.75 0.09
CA GLY A 87 -6.81 12.40 -1.29
C GLY A 87 -6.68 10.92 -1.57
N GLY A 88 -6.91 10.03 -0.58
CA GLY A 88 -6.80 8.60 -0.84
C GLY A 88 -6.71 7.74 0.41
N TRP A 89 -5.84 6.74 0.37
CA TRP A 89 -5.66 5.76 1.45
C TRP A 89 -4.18 5.48 1.68
N ARG A 90 -3.80 5.31 2.94
CA ARG A 90 -2.44 4.91 3.30
C ARG A 90 -2.43 3.43 3.70
N LEU A 91 -1.44 2.68 3.19
CA LEU A 91 -1.23 1.30 3.56
C LEU A 91 -0.40 1.25 4.85
N LEU A 92 -0.94 0.60 5.88
CA LEU A 92 -0.36 0.66 7.22
C LEU A 92 0.82 -0.29 7.44
N ASN A 93 0.89 -1.40 6.69
CA ASN A 93 1.92 -2.40 6.86
C ASN A 93 3.09 -2.27 5.86
N GLY A 94 3.17 -1.13 5.16
CA GLY A 94 4.21 -0.92 4.16
C GLY A 94 5.63 -1.00 4.69
N GLU A 95 5.86 -0.51 5.92
CA GLU A 95 7.18 -0.56 6.54
C GLU A 95 7.64 -1.98 6.85
N LYS A 96 6.71 -2.86 7.24
CA LYS A 96 7.02 -4.26 7.49
C LYS A 96 7.53 -4.94 6.22
N TYR A 97 6.86 -4.70 5.09
CA TYR A 97 7.32 -5.24 3.81
C TYR A 97 8.66 -4.66 3.39
N ARG A 98 8.88 -3.38 3.68
CA ARG A 98 10.17 -2.74 3.43
C ARG A 98 11.29 -3.43 4.19
N ASN A 99 11.03 -3.83 5.43
CA ASN A 99 12.01 -4.51 6.29
C ASN A 99 12.37 -5.92 5.79
N LEU A 100 11.54 -6.48 4.90
CA LEU A 100 11.81 -7.78 4.28
C LEU A 100 12.71 -7.68 3.05
N LEU A 101 13.03 -6.48 2.59
CA LEU A 101 13.97 -6.28 1.49
C LEU A 101 15.37 -6.69 1.93
N SER A 102 16.20 -7.13 0.98
CA SER A 102 17.60 -7.46 1.26
C SER A 102 18.35 -6.23 1.78
N ALA A 103 19.45 -6.45 2.51
CA ALA A 103 20.27 -5.35 3.01
C ALA A 103 20.73 -4.41 1.88
N GLU A 104 21.12 -4.98 0.74
CA GLU A 104 21.52 -4.22 -0.43
C GLU A 104 20.39 -3.36 -0.96
N GLN A 105 19.21 -3.91 -1.10
CA GLN A 105 18.03 -3.18 -1.54
C GLN A 105 17.67 -2.05 -0.58
N ARG A 106 17.80 -2.29 0.71
CA ARG A 106 17.55 -1.26 1.74
C ARG A 106 18.53 -0.10 1.63
N LEU A 107 19.81 -0.39 1.38
CA LEU A 107 20.83 0.63 1.22
C LEU A 107 20.55 1.51 0.00
N VAL A 108 20.20 0.90 -1.12
CA VAL A 108 19.85 1.64 -2.35
C VAL A 108 18.63 2.52 -2.11
N TYR A 109 17.60 1.98 -1.47
CA TYR A 109 16.39 2.73 -1.16
C TYR A 109 16.69 3.94 -0.28
N LYS A 110 17.49 3.74 0.78
CA LYS A 110 17.87 4.81 1.70
C LYS A 110 18.70 5.89 1.00
N ALA A 111 19.64 5.50 0.16
CA ALA A 111 20.47 6.45 -0.60
C ALA A 111 19.59 7.32 -1.52
N ASN A 112 18.65 6.71 -2.22
CA ASN A 112 17.73 7.42 -3.10
C ASN A 112 16.84 8.40 -2.34
N TRP A 113 16.36 8.00 -1.17
CA TRP A 113 15.54 8.86 -0.32
C TRP A 113 16.33 10.08 0.15
N GLN A 114 17.56 9.87 0.64
CA GLN A 114 18.44 10.94 1.11
C GLN A 114 18.79 11.92 -0.03
N LYS A 115 19.04 11.39 -1.22
CA LYS A 115 19.32 12.20 -2.40
C LYS A 115 18.14 13.12 -2.74
N GLY A 116 16.92 12.58 -2.74
CA GLY A 116 15.71 13.35 -2.98
C GLY A 116 15.50 14.44 -1.93
N TYR A 117 15.75 14.11 -0.65
CA TYR A 117 15.66 15.07 0.45
C TYR A 117 16.67 16.23 0.28
N ARG A 118 17.91 15.91 -0.06
CA ARG A 118 18.95 16.93 -0.28
C ARG A 118 18.60 17.87 -1.44
N GLN A 119 18.07 17.33 -2.52
CA GLN A 119 17.64 18.12 -3.66
C GLN A 119 16.50 19.07 -3.30
N ARG A 120 15.55 18.62 -2.53
CA ARG A 120 14.45 19.47 -2.05
C ARG A 120 14.95 20.58 -1.15
N LYS A 121 15.89 20.28 -0.25
CA LYS A 121 16.49 21.28 0.63
C LYS A 121 17.27 22.35 -0.14
N ARG A 122 17.97 21.96 -1.21
CA ARG A 122 18.67 22.91 -2.08
C ARG A 122 17.70 23.90 -2.73
N LYS A 123 16.57 23.41 -3.22
CA LYS A 123 15.55 24.25 -3.86
C LYS A 123 14.93 25.24 -2.87
N GLU A 124 14.76 24.84 -1.61
CA GLU A 124 14.24 25.73 -0.58
C GLU A 124 15.20 26.87 -0.23
N LYS A 125 16.51 26.68 -0.43
CA LYS A 125 17.53 27.69 -0.14
C LYS A 125 17.77 28.65 -1.32
N GLU A 126 17.28 28.35 -2.49
CA GLU A 126 17.32 29.20 -3.65
C GLU A 126 16.09 30.11 -3.71
#